data_37c85d3186e6e76935a0fc00b8b60ba2
#
_entry.id   37c85d3186e6e76935a0fc00b8b60ba2
#
_cell.length_a   1.000
_cell.length_b   1.000
_cell.length_c   1.000
_cell.angle_alpha   90.00
_cell.angle_beta   90.00
_cell.angle_gamma   90.00
#
_symmetry.space_group_name_H-M   'P 1'
#
loop_
_entity.id
_entity.type
_entity.pdbx_description
1 polymer ?
#
loop_
_entity_poly.entity_id
_entity_poly.type
_entity_poly.pdbx_seq_one_letter_code
_entity_poly.pdbx_strand_id
1 'polypeptide(L)'
;MNTPLVTDRTPRAFTPAFLYSQRHPRRMPDGVNDWDTPLAESGPGSVPVVLIHGTWMNSYCTWSLIAPTLVDAGYRVFAVNYGQDPSCFLGRRPACFGNAGLLEAQAEVAAFIDKVLEHTGAPVVDLVGHSQGVAQARLYLTDSGGAGDPAAGTAPRVRRVIGFAGSNHGTTMSGLGSLGRWSKNRGLYGPLRAVLGRCAEDQMIGSAAMAHINLHGDTVPGVDYTMLCSRYDEIVTPWRTQFLAEGEGATVRNLHVQDHGNGGDISDHLSLLYSPRAIDLMLEALDHGPEGAYRANTPHVTGRVLPFWGKIGKNAKNGKK
;
A
#
# COMPACT_ATOMS: atom_id res chain seq x y z
N MET A 1 1.70 23.45 22.64
CA MET A 1 2.62 23.43 21.50
C MET A 1 3.03 21.99 21.32
N ASN A 2 2.49 21.31 20.32
CA ASN A 2 2.85 19.92 20.07
C ASN A 2 4.26 19.89 19.46
N THR A 3 5.16 19.16 20.13
CA THR A 3 6.49 18.88 19.60
C THR A 3 6.32 18.15 18.26
N PRO A 4 6.96 18.55 17.16
CA PRO A 4 6.80 17.87 15.90
C PRO A 4 7.18 16.39 16.04
N LEU A 5 6.28 15.50 15.59
CA LEU A 5 6.48 14.04 15.67
C LEU A 5 7.52 13.55 14.66
N VAL A 6 7.76 14.32 13.60
CA VAL A 6 8.87 14.12 12.66
C VAL A 6 10.13 14.71 13.28
N THR A 7 10.89 13.89 13.97
CA THR A 7 12.14 14.27 14.62
C THR A 7 13.34 14.01 13.72
N ASP A 8 14.52 14.59 14.04
CA ASP A 8 15.78 14.29 13.33
C ASP A 8 16.17 12.80 13.36
N ARG A 9 15.55 12.02 14.25
CA ARG A 9 15.73 10.57 14.38
C ARG A 9 14.78 9.77 13.48
N THR A 10 13.79 10.41 12.83
CA THR A 10 12.85 9.74 11.91
C THR A 10 13.63 9.24 10.70
N PRO A 11 13.58 7.93 10.38
CA PRO A 11 14.25 7.42 9.20
C PRO A 11 13.69 8.08 7.93
N ARG A 12 14.59 8.62 7.11
CA ARG A 12 14.24 9.27 5.83
C ARG A 12 14.53 8.38 4.62
N ALA A 13 14.77 7.10 4.86
CA ALA A 13 15.00 6.10 3.81
C ALA A 13 14.60 4.71 4.31
N PHE A 14 14.23 3.85 3.38
CA PHE A 14 13.75 2.50 3.67
C PHE A 14 14.79 1.65 4.42
N THR A 15 16.02 1.59 3.94
CA THR A 15 17.05 0.70 4.50
C THR A 15 17.32 0.93 5.99
N PRO A 16 17.56 2.16 6.49
CA PRO A 16 17.71 2.37 7.92
C PRO A 16 16.45 2.03 8.72
N ALA A 17 15.25 2.32 8.20
CA ALA A 17 13.99 1.96 8.84
C ALA A 17 13.82 0.44 8.93
N PHE A 18 14.11 -0.28 7.86
CA PHE A 18 14.07 -1.73 7.83
C PHE A 18 15.04 -2.35 8.86
N LEU A 19 16.31 -1.93 8.84
CA LEU A 19 17.31 -2.43 9.79
C LEU A 19 16.95 -2.13 11.25
N TYR A 20 16.36 -0.97 11.51
CA TYR A 20 15.87 -0.63 12.85
C TYR A 20 14.73 -1.55 13.27
N SER A 21 13.74 -1.77 12.40
CA SER A 21 12.60 -2.64 12.69
C SER A 21 13.00 -4.08 12.98
N GLN A 22 14.07 -4.60 12.32
CA GLN A 22 14.57 -5.95 12.58
C GLN A 22 15.14 -6.09 14.01
N ARG A 23 15.67 -5.02 14.59
CA ARG A 23 16.16 -4.99 15.97
C ARG A 23 15.07 -4.67 16.98
N HIS A 24 13.98 -4.02 16.52
CA HIS A 24 12.87 -3.56 17.34
C HIS A 24 11.52 -4.01 16.78
N PRO A 25 11.25 -5.34 16.73
CA PRO A 25 10.12 -5.90 15.95
C PRO A 25 8.73 -5.48 16.45
N ARG A 26 8.62 -4.97 17.68
CA ARG A 26 7.36 -4.47 18.26
C ARG A 26 7.18 -2.96 18.08
N ARG A 27 8.18 -2.27 17.53
CA ARG A 27 8.10 -0.83 17.32
C ARG A 27 7.10 -0.53 16.20
N MET A 28 6.18 0.39 16.50
CA MET A 28 5.28 1.00 15.52
C MET A 28 5.82 2.38 15.12
N PRO A 29 5.40 2.94 13.99
CA PRO A 29 5.71 4.33 13.64
C PRO A 29 5.25 5.31 14.74
N ASP A 30 5.88 6.47 14.80
CA ASP A 30 5.50 7.47 15.78
C ASP A 30 4.11 8.05 15.47
N GLY A 31 3.30 8.22 16.51
CA GLY A 31 1.97 8.84 16.46
C GLY A 31 0.84 7.95 15.93
N VAL A 32 1.09 6.68 15.57
CA VAL A 32 0.01 5.76 15.17
C VAL A 32 -0.64 5.08 16.38
N ASN A 33 -1.89 4.61 16.16
CA ASN A 33 -2.65 3.82 17.15
C ASN A 33 -2.85 4.55 18.49
N ASP A 34 -3.03 5.85 18.42
CA ASP A 34 -3.50 6.61 19.57
C ASP A 34 -5.02 6.40 19.69
N TRP A 35 -5.41 5.47 20.54
CA TRP A 35 -6.81 5.08 20.75
C TRP A 35 -7.56 6.05 21.66
N ASP A 36 -6.86 6.88 22.43
CA ASP A 36 -7.46 7.73 23.48
C ASP A 36 -7.92 9.08 22.95
N THR A 37 -7.26 9.63 21.93
CA THR A 37 -7.63 10.93 21.37
C THR A 37 -8.81 10.79 20.42
N PRO A 38 -9.93 11.53 20.63
CA PRO A 38 -11.09 11.51 19.75
C PRO A 38 -10.77 12.07 18.36
N LEU A 39 -11.64 11.77 17.38
CA LEU A 39 -11.59 12.40 16.07
C LEU A 39 -11.91 13.90 16.18
N ALA A 40 -11.35 14.68 15.26
CA ALA A 40 -11.74 16.07 15.09
C ALA A 40 -13.17 16.17 14.52
N GLU A 41 -13.88 17.25 14.82
CA GLU A 41 -15.24 17.48 14.27
C GLU A 41 -15.21 17.72 12.75
N SER A 42 -14.10 18.26 12.23
CA SER A 42 -13.91 18.53 10.80
C SER A 42 -12.42 18.56 10.44
N GLY A 43 -12.13 18.56 9.15
CA GLY A 43 -10.77 18.64 8.61
C GLY A 43 -10.04 17.28 8.61
N PRO A 44 -8.71 17.26 8.50
CA PRO A 44 -7.91 16.05 8.33
C PRO A 44 -8.16 14.98 9.40
N GLY A 45 -8.32 15.39 10.65
CA GLY A 45 -8.52 14.48 11.78
C GLY A 45 -9.95 13.93 11.95
N SER A 46 -10.90 14.29 11.09
CA SER A 46 -12.31 13.87 11.19
C SER A 46 -12.58 12.47 10.63
N VAL A 47 -11.69 11.95 9.80
CA VAL A 47 -11.76 10.59 9.24
C VAL A 47 -10.45 9.87 9.57
N PRO A 48 -10.51 8.67 10.18
CA PRO A 48 -9.30 7.92 10.49
C PRO A 48 -8.64 7.38 9.23
N VAL A 49 -7.30 7.39 9.21
CA VAL A 49 -6.48 6.82 8.13
C VAL A 49 -5.88 5.51 8.62
N VAL A 50 -6.12 4.42 7.89
CA VAL A 50 -5.54 3.10 8.20
C VAL A 50 -4.45 2.75 7.20
N LEU A 51 -3.24 2.47 7.72
CA LEU A 51 -2.04 2.14 6.95
C LEU A 51 -1.81 0.62 6.91
N ILE A 52 -1.72 0.05 5.69
CA ILE A 52 -1.61 -1.39 5.44
C ILE A 52 -0.30 -1.67 4.69
N HIS A 53 0.67 -2.30 5.35
CA HIS A 53 2.02 -2.53 4.82
C HIS A 53 2.05 -3.60 3.71
N GLY A 54 3.19 -3.69 3.01
CA GLY A 54 3.45 -4.67 1.96
C GLY A 54 4.00 -6.00 2.45
N THR A 55 4.31 -6.87 1.48
CA THR A 55 4.85 -8.23 1.68
C THR A 55 6.25 -8.18 2.32
N TRP A 56 6.51 -9.08 3.26
CA TRP A 56 7.79 -9.26 4.01
C TRP A 56 8.25 -8.02 4.75
N MET A 57 7.34 -7.12 5.04
CA MET A 57 7.58 -5.86 5.72
C MET A 57 6.86 -5.82 7.09
N ASN A 58 6.87 -4.69 7.71
CA ASN A 58 6.06 -4.34 8.88
C ASN A 58 5.68 -2.87 8.83
N SER A 59 4.76 -2.45 9.70
CA SER A 59 4.29 -1.07 9.74
C SER A 59 5.42 -0.07 9.96
N TYR A 60 6.44 -0.40 10.79
CA TYR A 60 7.53 0.54 11.04
C TYR A 60 8.33 0.84 9.77
N CYS A 61 8.89 -0.19 9.10
CA CYS A 61 9.73 0.06 7.93
C CYS A 61 8.94 0.60 6.73
N THR A 62 7.63 0.37 6.68
CA THR A 62 6.78 0.91 5.62
C THR A 62 6.40 2.36 5.88
N TRP A 63 6.05 2.71 7.11
CA TRP A 63 5.33 3.95 7.44
C TRP A 63 6.08 4.91 8.34
N SER A 64 7.35 4.65 8.72
CA SER A 64 8.08 5.47 9.68
C SER A 64 8.31 6.92 9.24
N LEU A 65 8.19 7.25 7.95
CA LEU A 65 8.17 8.63 7.48
C LEU A 65 6.74 9.12 7.21
N ILE A 66 5.91 8.30 6.55
CA ILE A 66 4.54 8.67 6.15
C ILE A 66 3.64 8.89 7.38
N ALA A 67 3.69 7.99 8.37
CA ALA A 67 2.78 8.07 9.51
C ALA A 67 2.99 9.34 10.34
N PRO A 68 4.21 9.70 10.81
CA PRO A 68 4.40 10.94 11.51
C PRO A 68 4.11 12.17 10.65
N THR A 69 4.35 12.12 9.33
CA THR A 69 3.97 13.21 8.42
C THR A 69 2.45 13.42 8.38
N LEU A 70 1.67 12.34 8.34
CA LEU A 70 0.21 12.41 8.41
C LEU A 70 -0.27 12.96 9.76
N VAL A 71 0.34 12.51 10.86
CA VAL A 71 0.00 12.98 12.22
C VAL A 71 0.32 14.47 12.37
N ASP A 72 1.48 14.92 11.88
CA ASP A 72 1.86 16.33 11.87
C ASP A 72 0.91 17.20 11.02
N ALA A 73 0.32 16.60 9.96
CA ALA A 73 -0.72 17.24 9.14
C ALA A 73 -2.13 17.18 9.78
N GLY A 74 -2.25 16.61 10.98
CA GLY A 74 -3.51 16.59 11.75
C GLY A 74 -4.38 15.34 11.55
N TYR A 75 -3.92 14.34 10.79
CA TYR A 75 -4.66 13.09 10.61
C TYR A 75 -4.62 12.17 11.83
N ARG A 76 -5.69 11.42 12.03
CA ARG A 76 -5.73 10.30 12.99
C ARG A 76 -5.30 9.03 12.27
N VAL A 77 -4.15 8.49 12.66
CA VAL A 77 -3.47 7.43 11.91
C VAL A 77 -3.41 6.15 12.70
N PHE A 78 -3.82 5.06 12.05
CA PHE A 78 -3.78 3.71 12.58
C PHE A 78 -2.96 2.82 11.65
N ALA A 79 -2.21 1.86 12.20
CA ALA A 79 -1.38 0.96 11.42
C ALA A 79 -1.40 -0.45 12.01
N VAL A 80 -1.41 -1.45 11.14
CA VAL A 80 -1.48 -2.87 11.51
C VAL A 80 -0.28 -3.64 10.98
N ASN A 81 0.22 -4.58 11.78
CA ASN A 81 1.05 -5.69 11.32
C ASN A 81 0.15 -6.91 11.15
N TYR A 82 0.17 -7.57 10.00
CA TYR A 82 -0.76 -8.64 9.64
C TYR A 82 -0.07 -9.74 8.83
N GLY A 83 -0.69 -10.90 8.79
CA GLY A 83 -0.33 -11.98 7.89
C GLY A 83 1.05 -12.58 8.19
N GLN A 84 1.40 -12.81 9.46
CA GLN A 84 2.62 -13.53 9.82
C GLN A 84 2.37 -15.05 9.76
N ASP A 85 3.08 -15.74 8.85
CA ASP A 85 3.03 -17.19 8.71
C ASP A 85 4.33 -17.85 9.20
N PRO A 86 4.38 -18.38 10.43
CA PRO A 86 5.58 -19.01 10.98
C PRO A 86 5.92 -20.36 10.32
N SER A 87 5.08 -20.87 9.43
CA SER A 87 5.38 -22.09 8.67
C SER A 87 6.49 -21.86 7.62
N CYS A 88 6.66 -20.63 7.13
CA CYS A 88 7.72 -20.28 6.19
C CYS A 88 8.95 -19.67 6.90
N PHE A 89 10.10 -19.71 6.21
CA PHE A 89 11.37 -19.24 6.79
C PHE A 89 11.33 -17.74 7.14
N LEU A 90 10.82 -16.89 6.25
CA LEU A 90 10.73 -15.45 6.51
C LEU A 90 9.73 -15.12 7.61
N GLY A 91 8.59 -15.83 7.68
CA GLY A 91 7.56 -15.59 8.69
C GLY A 91 7.97 -16.00 10.12
N ARG A 92 9.05 -16.76 10.28
CA ARG A 92 9.65 -17.03 11.60
C ARG A 92 10.42 -15.84 12.17
N ARG A 93 10.68 -14.81 11.35
CA ARG A 93 11.36 -13.60 11.80
C ARG A 93 10.37 -12.66 12.47
N PRO A 94 10.64 -12.17 13.69
CA PRO A 94 9.68 -11.38 14.47
C PRO A 94 9.22 -10.07 13.80
N ALA A 95 10.00 -9.53 12.86
CA ALA A 95 9.71 -8.28 12.17
C ALA A 95 9.30 -8.47 10.70
N CYS A 96 8.92 -9.69 10.28
CA CYS A 96 8.55 -10.01 8.91
C CYS A 96 7.10 -10.47 8.85
N PHE A 97 6.26 -9.66 8.27
CA PHE A 97 4.82 -9.87 8.14
C PHE A 97 4.39 -9.89 6.66
N GLY A 98 3.12 -10.08 6.38
CA GLY A 98 2.59 -10.14 5.02
C GLY A 98 3.10 -11.32 4.22
N ASN A 99 3.44 -12.44 4.88
CA ASN A 99 3.91 -13.67 4.25
C ASN A 99 2.88 -14.80 4.23
N ALA A 100 1.76 -14.67 4.93
CA ALA A 100 0.60 -15.54 4.79
C ALA A 100 -0.07 -15.37 3.41
N GLY A 101 -0.98 -16.27 3.06
CA GLY A 101 -1.79 -16.12 1.85
C GLY A 101 -2.65 -14.86 1.88
N LEU A 102 -2.88 -14.24 0.72
CA LEU A 102 -3.65 -12.98 0.62
C LEU A 102 -5.03 -13.08 1.25
N LEU A 103 -5.78 -14.13 0.90
CA LEU A 103 -7.14 -14.34 1.40
C LEU A 103 -7.15 -14.78 2.87
N GLU A 104 -6.09 -15.43 3.34
CA GLU A 104 -5.95 -15.83 4.74
C GLU A 104 -5.65 -14.63 5.65
N ALA A 105 -4.81 -13.71 5.18
CA ALA A 105 -4.42 -12.51 5.92
C ALA A 105 -5.54 -11.44 5.98
N GLN A 106 -6.54 -11.55 5.09
CA GLN A 106 -7.64 -10.58 4.98
C GLN A 106 -8.42 -10.42 6.28
N ALA A 107 -8.67 -11.51 7.00
CA ALA A 107 -9.45 -11.46 8.25
C ALA A 107 -8.78 -10.59 9.33
N GLU A 108 -7.43 -10.61 9.41
CA GLU A 108 -6.69 -9.76 10.36
C GLU A 108 -6.80 -8.27 9.98
N VAL A 109 -6.70 -7.96 8.69
CA VAL A 109 -6.82 -6.58 8.19
C VAL A 109 -8.23 -6.06 8.38
N ALA A 110 -9.25 -6.87 8.04
CA ALA A 110 -10.65 -6.50 8.21
C ALA A 110 -11.00 -6.24 9.68
N ALA A 111 -10.61 -7.15 10.58
CA ALA A 111 -10.85 -6.99 12.02
C ALA A 111 -10.18 -5.73 12.58
N PHE A 112 -9.01 -5.36 12.06
CA PHE A 112 -8.34 -4.13 12.48
C PHE A 112 -9.07 -2.88 11.98
N ILE A 113 -9.51 -2.83 10.72
CA ILE A 113 -10.28 -1.72 10.17
C ILE A 113 -11.60 -1.56 10.92
N ASP A 114 -12.32 -2.67 11.15
CA ASP A 114 -13.58 -2.67 11.90
C ASP A 114 -13.38 -2.17 13.32
N LYS A 115 -12.29 -2.58 14.00
CA LYS A 115 -11.93 -2.06 15.31
C LYS A 115 -11.68 -0.55 15.29
N VAL A 116 -11.03 -0.02 14.26
CA VAL A 116 -10.80 1.44 14.14
C VAL A 116 -12.14 2.16 13.99
N LEU A 117 -13.03 1.69 13.12
CA LEU A 117 -14.37 2.27 12.93
C LEU A 117 -15.21 2.23 14.21
N GLU A 118 -15.26 1.08 14.87
CA GLU A 118 -16.00 0.88 16.13
C GLU A 118 -15.48 1.79 17.23
N HIS A 119 -14.14 1.81 17.42
CA HIS A 119 -13.51 2.57 18.50
C HIS A 119 -13.63 4.08 18.30
N THR A 120 -13.47 4.55 17.07
CA THR A 120 -13.54 5.98 16.74
C THR A 120 -14.95 6.49 16.56
N GLY A 121 -15.93 5.60 16.33
CA GLY A 121 -17.30 5.96 15.95
C GLY A 121 -17.41 6.56 14.55
N ALA A 122 -16.34 6.52 13.75
CA ALA A 122 -16.36 7.04 12.39
C ALA A 122 -17.23 6.19 11.49
N PRO A 123 -18.04 6.79 10.60
CA PRO A 123 -18.83 6.04 9.63
C PRO A 123 -17.97 5.48 8.49
N VAL A 124 -16.82 6.07 8.23
CA VAL A 124 -15.91 5.72 7.13
C VAL A 124 -14.45 5.86 7.55
N VAL A 125 -13.55 5.16 6.82
CA VAL A 125 -12.08 5.31 6.90
C VAL A 125 -11.49 5.68 5.55
N ASP A 126 -10.28 6.25 5.56
CA ASP A 126 -9.38 6.27 4.41
C ASP A 126 -8.34 5.16 4.57
N LEU A 127 -8.09 4.40 3.50
CA LEU A 127 -7.10 3.32 3.47
C LEU A 127 -5.88 3.73 2.67
N VAL A 128 -4.70 3.57 3.24
CA VAL A 128 -3.42 3.77 2.54
C VAL A 128 -2.67 2.45 2.54
N GLY A 129 -2.47 1.89 1.37
CA GLY A 129 -1.81 0.60 1.19
C GLY A 129 -0.48 0.71 0.46
N HIS A 130 0.45 -0.19 0.76
CA HIS A 130 1.66 -0.40 -0.04
C HIS A 130 1.68 -1.82 -0.59
N SER A 131 1.96 -1.97 -1.91
CA SER A 131 2.15 -3.28 -2.52
C SER A 131 0.95 -4.21 -2.25
N GLN A 132 1.15 -5.33 -1.55
CA GLN A 132 0.11 -6.24 -1.06
C GLN A 132 -0.96 -5.52 -0.23
N GLY A 133 -0.60 -4.47 0.51
CA GLY A 133 -1.54 -3.71 1.35
C GLY A 133 -2.66 -3.06 0.54
N VAL A 134 -2.43 -2.73 -0.74
CA VAL A 134 -3.48 -2.22 -1.64
C VAL A 134 -4.46 -3.34 -2.01
N ALA A 135 -3.96 -4.55 -2.28
CA ALA A 135 -4.80 -5.71 -2.51
C ALA A 135 -5.65 -6.04 -1.27
N GLN A 136 -5.09 -5.92 -0.06
CA GLN A 136 -5.82 -6.09 1.18
C GLN A 136 -6.92 -5.02 1.38
N ALA A 137 -6.65 -3.76 1.03
CA ALA A 137 -7.65 -2.70 1.06
C ALA A 137 -8.83 -3.00 0.10
N ARG A 138 -8.54 -3.53 -1.10
CA ARG A 138 -9.57 -3.96 -2.06
C ARG A 138 -10.35 -5.16 -1.55
N LEU A 139 -9.69 -6.15 -0.96
CA LEU A 139 -10.36 -7.31 -0.34
C LEU A 139 -11.27 -6.88 0.83
N TYR A 140 -10.90 -5.87 1.61
CA TYR A 140 -11.80 -5.34 2.64
C TYR A 140 -13.09 -4.82 2.02
N LEU A 141 -13.01 -4.12 0.91
CA LEU A 141 -14.19 -3.61 0.19
C LEU A 141 -15.07 -4.76 -0.33
N THR A 142 -14.49 -5.77 -0.98
CA THR A 142 -15.26 -6.82 -1.67
C THR A 142 -15.70 -7.96 -0.77
N ASP A 143 -14.85 -8.38 0.16
CA ASP A 143 -15.03 -9.62 0.91
C ASP A 143 -15.44 -9.43 2.37
N SER A 144 -15.25 -8.20 2.90
CA SER A 144 -15.43 -7.92 4.34
C SER A 144 -16.42 -6.79 4.63
N GLY A 145 -17.31 -6.51 3.66
CA GLY A 145 -18.39 -5.54 3.84
C GLY A 145 -17.98 -4.06 3.77
N GLY A 146 -16.75 -3.78 3.39
CA GLY A 146 -16.26 -2.40 3.24
C GLY A 146 -16.97 -1.61 2.13
N ALA A 147 -17.53 -2.30 1.13
CA ALA A 147 -18.34 -1.71 0.05
C ALA A 147 -19.72 -1.22 0.49
N GLY A 148 -20.18 -1.62 1.69
CA GLY A 148 -21.59 -1.47 2.05
C GLY A 148 -22.48 -2.44 1.25
N ASP A 149 -23.77 -2.20 1.30
CA ASP A 149 -24.76 -2.95 0.52
C ASP A 149 -25.73 -1.98 -0.15
N PRO A 150 -25.58 -1.68 -1.44
CA PRO A 150 -26.47 -0.78 -2.17
C PRO A 150 -27.94 -1.25 -2.16
N ALA A 151 -28.18 -2.57 -2.11
CA ALA A 151 -29.52 -3.13 -2.05
C ALA A 151 -30.20 -2.87 -0.68
N ALA A 152 -29.40 -2.83 0.38
CA ALA A 152 -29.83 -2.43 1.72
C ALA A 152 -29.74 -0.91 1.96
N GLY A 153 -29.28 -0.12 0.97
CA GLY A 153 -29.13 1.33 1.09
C GLY A 153 -27.97 1.76 1.97
N THR A 154 -26.97 0.88 2.21
CA THR A 154 -25.79 1.22 3.01
C THR A 154 -24.65 1.68 2.13
N ALA A 155 -24.05 2.83 2.49
CA ALA A 155 -22.90 3.38 1.79
C ALA A 155 -21.61 2.60 2.11
N PRO A 156 -20.54 2.73 1.27
CA PRO A 156 -19.24 2.18 1.59
C PRO A 156 -18.71 2.71 2.93
N ARG A 157 -18.03 1.82 3.66
CA ARG A 157 -17.31 2.16 4.91
C ARG A 157 -15.89 2.69 4.65
N VAL A 158 -15.50 2.75 3.39
CA VAL A 158 -14.22 3.31 2.92
C VAL A 158 -14.54 4.48 2.01
N ARG A 159 -13.97 5.64 2.33
CA ARG A 159 -14.10 6.84 1.51
C ARG A 159 -13.05 6.86 0.38
N ARG A 160 -11.81 6.56 0.72
CA ARG A 160 -10.67 6.61 -0.20
C ARG A 160 -9.74 5.42 -0.04
N VAL A 161 -9.16 4.99 -1.16
CA VAL A 161 -8.06 4.02 -1.21
C VAL A 161 -6.87 4.68 -1.90
N ILE A 162 -5.77 4.87 -1.18
CA ILE A 162 -4.52 5.39 -1.74
C ILE A 162 -3.50 4.28 -1.75
N GLY A 163 -3.01 3.94 -2.94
CA GLY A 163 -2.09 2.83 -3.15
C GLY A 163 -0.70 3.29 -3.55
N PHE A 164 0.31 2.83 -2.84
CA PHE A 164 1.72 2.95 -3.24
C PHE A 164 2.16 1.63 -3.87
N ALA A 165 2.51 1.63 -5.15
CA ALA A 165 3.03 0.45 -5.86
C ALA A 165 2.17 -0.82 -5.67
N GLY A 166 0.85 -0.69 -5.79
CA GLY A 166 -0.12 -1.74 -5.46
C GLY A 166 -0.04 -2.98 -6.34
N SER A 167 -0.10 -4.17 -5.75
CA SER A 167 -0.18 -5.43 -6.50
C SER A 167 -1.61 -5.75 -6.95
N ASN A 168 -2.25 -4.81 -7.68
CA ASN A 168 -3.67 -4.87 -8.03
C ASN A 168 -4.02 -6.02 -8.99
N HIS A 169 -3.18 -6.27 -9.99
CA HIS A 169 -3.37 -7.35 -10.95
C HIS A 169 -2.21 -8.37 -10.93
N GLY A 170 -1.47 -8.38 -9.82
CA GLY A 170 -0.32 -9.23 -9.62
C GLY A 170 0.95 -8.74 -10.29
N THR A 171 1.99 -9.55 -10.18
CA THR A 171 3.33 -9.21 -10.66
C THR A 171 3.99 -10.34 -11.42
N THR A 172 4.94 -10.00 -12.29
CA THR A 172 5.93 -10.93 -12.86
C THR A 172 7.24 -10.94 -12.08
N MET A 173 7.41 -10.05 -11.07
CA MET A 173 8.68 -9.83 -10.35
C MET A 173 9.86 -9.68 -11.33
N SER A 174 9.78 -8.74 -12.27
CA SER A 174 10.75 -8.53 -13.36
C SER A 174 11.02 -9.78 -14.22
N GLY A 175 10.02 -10.64 -14.38
CA GLY A 175 10.10 -11.84 -15.20
C GLY A 175 10.47 -13.12 -14.43
N LEU A 176 10.86 -13.04 -13.17
CA LEU A 176 11.16 -14.23 -12.33
C LEU A 176 9.93 -15.14 -12.22
N GLY A 177 8.74 -14.55 -12.10
CA GLY A 177 7.49 -15.30 -12.07
C GLY A 177 7.12 -15.96 -13.41
N SER A 178 7.63 -15.47 -14.54
CA SER A 178 7.42 -16.15 -15.83
C SER A 178 8.23 -17.42 -15.97
N LEU A 179 9.41 -17.50 -15.34
CA LEU A 179 10.17 -18.76 -15.22
C LEU A 179 9.40 -19.83 -14.41
N GLY A 180 8.74 -19.42 -13.32
CA GLY A 180 7.92 -20.31 -12.51
C GLY A 180 6.70 -20.86 -13.27
N ARG A 181 6.08 -20.08 -14.16
CA ARG A 181 4.98 -20.53 -15.02
C ARG A 181 5.43 -21.40 -16.17
N TRP A 182 6.62 -21.16 -16.73
CA TRP A 182 7.19 -21.96 -17.80
C TRP A 182 7.55 -23.37 -17.32
N SER A 183 8.05 -23.50 -16.11
CA SER A 183 8.16 -24.79 -15.45
C SER A 183 6.76 -25.18 -14.95
N LYS A 184 5.91 -25.82 -15.75
CA LYS A 184 4.62 -26.42 -15.31
C LYS A 184 4.76 -27.40 -14.13
N ASN A 185 5.91 -27.39 -13.48
CA ASN A 185 6.28 -28.21 -12.35
C ASN A 185 5.83 -27.53 -11.06
N ARG A 186 4.67 -27.91 -10.55
CA ARG A 186 4.20 -27.59 -9.19
C ARG A 186 5.27 -27.87 -8.10
N GLY A 187 6.32 -28.65 -8.41
CA GLY A 187 7.44 -28.94 -7.54
C GLY A 187 8.34 -27.76 -7.19
N LEU A 188 8.37 -26.67 -7.98
CA LEU A 188 9.19 -25.49 -7.69
C LEU A 188 8.50 -24.50 -6.72
N TYR A 189 7.18 -24.52 -6.63
CA TYR A 189 6.44 -23.64 -5.71
C TYR A 189 6.60 -24.07 -4.25
N GLY A 190 6.75 -25.35 -3.96
CA GLY A 190 6.92 -25.85 -2.61
C GLY A 190 8.13 -25.24 -1.87
N PRO A 191 9.34 -25.33 -2.42
CA PRO A 191 10.53 -24.68 -1.84
C PRO A 191 10.41 -23.16 -1.75
N LEU A 192 9.84 -22.50 -2.77
CA LEU A 192 9.65 -21.05 -2.76
C LEU A 192 8.68 -20.63 -1.64
N ARG A 193 7.56 -21.32 -1.50
CA ARG A 193 6.60 -21.12 -0.44
C ARG A 193 7.18 -21.39 0.95
N ALA A 194 8.00 -22.42 1.11
CA ALA A 194 8.66 -22.73 2.37
C ALA A 194 9.62 -21.60 2.83
N VAL A 195 10.17 -20.83 1.90
CA VAL A 195 11.05 -19.70 2.21
C VAL A 195 10.26 -18.39 2.33
N LEU A 196 9.47 -18.05 1.33
CA LEU A 196 8.86 -16.72 1.16
C LEU A 196 7.44 -16.63 1.71
N GLY A 197 6.76 -17.75 1.94
CA GLY A 197 5.35 -17.81 2.28
C GLY A 197 4.43 -17.87 1.06
N ARG A 198 3.14 -18.11 1.31
CA ARG A 198 2.11 -18.26 0.27
C ARG A 198 1.86 -16.95 -0.49
N CYS A 199 2.06 -15.81 0.15
CA CYS A 199 1.91 -14.49 -0.46
C CYS A 199 2.67 -14.32 -1.78
N ALA A 200 3.84 -14.97 -1.93
CA ALA A 200 4.65 -14.89 -3.15
C ALA A 200 3.96 -15.56 -4.35
N GLU A 201 3.24 -16.68 -4.12
CA GLU A 201 2.44 -17.34 -5.14
C GLU A 201 1.16 -16.57 -5.45
N ASP A 202 0.46 -16.14 -4.40
CA ASP A 202 -0.83 -15.45 -4.51
C ASP A 202 -0.75 -14.14 -5.28
N GLN A 203 0.37 -13.43 -5.20
CA GLN A 203 0.59 -12.17 -5.93
C GLN A 203 1.08 -12.33 -7.38
N MET A 204 1.25 -13.56 -7.87
CA MET A 204 1.63 -13.75 -9.27
C MET A 204 0.46 -13.47 -10.21
N ILE A 205 0.75 -12.85 -11.38
CA ILE A 205 -0.24 -12.65 -12.45
C ILE A 205 -0.87 -14.01 -12.81
N GLY A 206 -2.20 -14.07 -12.77
CA GLY A 206 -2.98 -15.26 -13.10
C GLY A 206 -3.06 -16.29 -11.96
N SER A 207 -2.68 -15.92 -10.73
CA SER A 207 -2.97 -16.72 -9.54
C SER A 207 -4.47 -16.74 -9.24
N ALA A 208 -4.93 -17.73 -8.48
CA ALA A 208 -6.32 -17.81 -8.04
C ALA A 208 -6.70 -16.62 -7.14
N ALA A 209 -5.78 -16.17 -6.28
CA ALA A 209 -6.00 -15.01 -5.43
C ALA A 209 -6.15 -13.71 -6.24
N MET A 210 -5.31 -13.48 -7.25
CA MET A 210 -5.47 -12.33 -8.15
C MET A 210 -6.76 -12.40 -8.98
N ALA A 211 -7.16 -13.58 -9.43
CA ALA A 211 -8.44 -13.77 -10.12
C ALA A 211 -9.62 -13.46 -9.20
N HIS A 212 -9.55 -13.85 -7.93
CA HIS A 212 -10.57 -13.56 -6.93
C HIS A 212 -10.68 -12.05 -6.64
N ILE A 213 -9.57 -11.36 -6.37
CA ILE A 213 -9.55 -9.91 -6.10
C ILE A 213 -10.14 -9.08 -7.25
N ASN A 214 -9.98 -9.55 -8.49
CA ASN A 214 -10.43 -8.85 -9.68
C ASN A 214 -11.76 -9.41 -10.26
N LEU A 215 -12.42 -10.32 -9.54
CA LEU A 215 -13.63 -10.99 -10.01
C LEU A 215 -14.79 -10.01 -10.32
N HIS A 216 -14.93 -8.98 -9.50
CA HIS A 216 -16.01 -7.99 -9.58
C HIS A 216 -15.55 -6.63 -10.12
N GLY A 217 -14.40 -6.60 -10.80
CA GLY A 217 -13.78 -5.36 -11.29
C GLY A 217 -12.77 -4.77 -10.31
N ASP A 218 -12.32 -3.56 -10.64
CA ASP A 218 -11.21 -2.92 -9.93
C ASP A 218 -11.66 -2.04 -8.78
N THR A 219 -12.90 -1.54 -8.83
CA THR A 219 -13.39 -0.46 -7.97
C THR A 219 -14.80 -0.74 -7.47
N VAL A 220 -15.15 -0.07 -6.38
CA VAL A 220 -16.47 -0.09 -5.75
C VAL A 220 -17.10 1.28 -5.90
N PRO A 221 -18.39 1.38 -6.27
CA PRO A 221 -19.10 2.66 -6.34
C PRO A 221 -19.02 3.47 -5.04
N GLY A 222 -18.83 4.78 -5.14
CA GLY A 222 -18.75 5.69 -3.99
C GLY A 222 -17.39 5.72 -3.30
N VAL A 223 -16.38 5.04 -3.83
CA VAL A 223 -15.00 5.05 -3.32
C VAL A 223 -14.07 5.74 -4.30
N ASP A 224 -13.22 6.64 -3.81
CA ASP A 224 -12.18 7.33 -4.58
C ASP A 224 -10.86 6.55 -4.51
N TYR A 225 -10.20 6.37 -5.66
CA TYR A 225 -8.94 5.65 -5.75
C TYR A 225 -7.82 6.53 -6.29
N THR A 226 -6.67 6.56 -5.61
CA THR A 226 -5.44 7.19 -6.11
C THR A 226 -4.30 6.20 -6.03
N MET A 227 -3.79 5.76 -7.19
CA MET A 227 -2.68 4.82 -7.29
C MET A 227 -1.39 5.55 -7.63
N LEU A 228 -0.41 5.52 -6.72
CA LEU A 228 0.91 6.13 -6.85
C LEU A 228 1.91 5.07 -7.28
N CYS A 229 2.42 5.20 -8.49
CA CYS A 229 3.30 4.22 -9.11
C CYS A 229 4.64 4.83 -9.51
N SER A 230 5.67 4.00 -9.56
CA SER A 230 6.95 4.38 -10.16
C SER A 230 7.24 3.58 -11.43
N ARG A 231 7.76 4.26 -12.45
CA ARG A 231 8.28 3.59 -13.66
C ARG A 231 9.54 2.76 -13.40
N TYR A 232 10.16 2.98 -12.24
CA TYR A 232 11.37 2.28 -11.80
C TYR A 232 11.08 1.14 -10.81
N ASP A 233 9.79 0.80 -10.63
CA ASP A 233 9.39 -0.36 -9.83
C ASP A 233 9.81 -1.66 -10.52
N GLU A 234 10.61 -2.47 -9.85
CA GLU A 234 11.07 -3.78 -10.33
C GLU A 234 10.38 -4.96 -9.65
N ILE A 235 9.57 -4.70 -8.64
CA ILE A 235 8.85 -5.73 -7.87
C ILE A 235 7.47 -5.95 -8.48
N VAL A 236 6.64 -4.92 -8.58
CA VAL A 236 5.30 -5.05 -9.19
C VAL A 236 5.39 -4.67 -10.66
N THR A 237 5.67 -5.68 -11.47
CA THR A 237 5.90 -5.54 -12.91
C THR A 237 4.96 -6.42 -13.74
N PRO A 238 4.59 -5.95 -14.94
CA PRO A 238 4.82 -4.61 -15.49
C PRO A 238 4.08 -3.54 -14.67
N TRP A 239 4.61 -2.34 -14.53
CA TRP A 239 4.02 -1.28 -13.70
C TRP A 239 2.52 -1.01 -13.97
N ARG A 240 2.04 -1.32 -15.19
CA ARG A 240 0.61 -1.19 -15.55
C ARG A 240 -0.31 -2.08 -14.72
N THR A 241 0.19 -3.16 -14.13
CA THR A 241 -0.60 -4.01 -13.24
C THR A 241 -0.90 -3.36 -11.88
N GLN A 242 -0.27 -2.21 -11.60
CA GLN A 242 -0.54 -1.39 -10.42
C GLN A 242 -1.74 -0.46 -10.62
N PHE A 243 -2.14 -0.20 -11.86
CA PHE A 243 -3.25 0.69 -12.18
C PHE A 243 -4.60 0.01 -12.01
N LEU A 244 -5.63 0.79 -11.71
CA LEU A 244 -7.01 0.36 -11.65
C LEU A 244 -7.80 0.95 -12.82
N ALA A 245 -8.74 0.19 -13.33
CA ALA A 245 -9.75 0.68 -14.24
C ALA A 245 -10.88 1.34 -13.45
N GLU A 246 -11.35 2.50 -13.91
CA GLU A 246 -12.48 3.18 -13.33
C GLU A 246 -13.78 2.42 -13.66
N GLY A 247 -14.54 2.07 -12.62
CA GLY A 247 -15.86 1.49 -12.71
C GLY A 247 -16.96 2.52 -12.46
N GLU A 248 -18.21 2.12 -12.67
CA GLU A 248 -19.36 2.98 -12.47
C GLU A 248 -19.44 3.50 -11.02
N GLY A 249 -19.63 4.81 -10.88
CA GLY A 249 -19.78 5.47 -9.57
C GLY A 249 -18.51 5.53 -8.71
N ALA A 250 -17.36 5.15 -9.24
CA ALA A 250 -16.06 5.30 -8.59
C ALA A 250 -15.21 6.32 -9.37
N THR A 251 -14.20 6.87 -8.73
CA THR A 251 -13.19 7.72 -9.38
C THR A 251 -11.81 7.09 -9.23
N VAL A 252 -11.00 7.12 -10.30
CA VAL A 252 -9.66 6.54 -10.29
C VAL A 252 -8.63 7.53 -10.82
N ARG A 253 -7.57 7.75 -10.04
CA ARG A 253 -6.37 8.45 -10.49
C ARG A 253 -5.16 7.54 -10.43
N ASN A 254 -4.63 7.21 -11.60
CA ASN A 254 -3.41 6.42 -11.73
C ASN A 254 -2.25 7.38 -12.02
N LEU A 255 -1.34 7.56 -11.10
CA LEU A 255 -0.29 8.57 -11.14
C LEU A 255 1.09 7.95 -11.15
N HIS A 256 1.93 8.32 -12.10
CA HIS A 256 3.37 8.10 -11.99
C HIS A 256 4.03 9.28 -11.31
N VAL A 257 4.78 9.04 -10.24
CA VAL A 257 5.50 10.10 -9.53
C VAL A 257 6.47 10.87 -10.42
N GLN A 258 6.94 10.26 -11.51
CA GLN A 258 7.82 10.90 -12.50
C GLN A 258 7.10 11.93 -13.38
N ASP A 259 5.77 11.93 -13.45
CA ASP A 259 5.00 12.90 -14.24
C ASP A 259 4.72 14.19 -13.47
N HIS A 260 5.09 14.23 -12.19
CA HIS A 260 4.92 15.36 -11.30
C HIS A 260 6.28 15.98 -10.95
N GLY A 261 6.36 17.31 -10.88
CA GLY A 261 7.60 18.03 -10.59
C GLY A 261 8.60 18.01 -11.75
N ASN A 262 9.88 17.94 -11.44
CA ASN A 262 10.98 18.08 -12.39
C ASN A 262 11.38 16.80 -13.14
N GLY A 263 10.66 15.70 -13.00
CA GLY A 263 10.92 14.43 -13.68
C GLY A 263 12.10 13.62 -13.18
N GLY A 264 12.84 14.10 -12.18
CA GLY A 264 14.06 13.46 -11.68
C GLY A 264 13.85 12.36 -10.64
N ASP A 265 12.62 11.98 -10.34
CA ASP A 265 12.33 10.93 -9.37
C ASP A 265 12.67 9.54 -9.96
N ILE A 266 13.56 8.80 -9.29
CA ILE A 266 13.97 7.44 -9.65
C ILE A 266 13.60 6.42 -8.57
N SER A 267 12.62 6.76 -7.71
CA SER A 267 12.16 5.87 -6.65
C SER A 267 11.80 4.50 -7.20
N ASP A 268 12.27 3.47 -6.52
CA ASP A 268 11.88 2.08 -6.76
C ASP A 268 10.68 1.68 -5.89
N HIS A 269 10.34 0.40 -5.89
CA HIS A 269 9.21 -0.16 -5.12
C HIS A 269 9.24 0.20 -3.63
N LEU A 270 10.41 0.28 -3.02
CA LEU A 270 10.58 0.53 -1.59
C LEU A 270 10.88 2.00 -1.28
N SER A 271 11.71 2.66 -2.07
CA SER A 271 12.05 4.07 -1.86
C SER A 271 10.90 5.02 -2.20
N LEU A 272 9.89 4.58 -2.95
CA LEU A 272 8.65 5.32 -3.19
C LEU A 272 7.96 5.74 -1.89
N LEU A 273 8.01 4.91 -0.84
CA LEU A 273 7.47 5.19 0.49
C LEU A 273 8.18 6.35 1.22
N TYR A 274 9.35 6.72 0.75
CA TYR A 274 10.21 7.77 1.30
C TYR A 274 10.42 8.92 0.31
N SER A 275 9.67 8.93 -0.80
CA SER A 275 9.66 10.03 -1.75
C SER A 275 8.79 11.17 -1.23
N PRO A 276 9.36 12.38 -0.97
CA PRO A 276 8.56 13.53 -0.56
C PRO A 276 7.46 13.86 -1.57
N ARG A 277 7.72 13.63 -2.85
CA ARG A 277 6.73 13.82 -3.92
C ARG A 277 5.55 12.86 -3.81
N ALA A 278 5.81 11.57 -3.59
CA ALA A 278 4.75 10.59 -3.42
C ALA A 278 3.92 10.86 -2.16
N ILE A 279 4.57 11.31 -1.07
CA ILE A 279 3.90 11.72 0.16
C ILE A 279 3.03 12.95 -0.05
N ASP A 280 3.51 13.95 -0.80
CA ASP A 280 2.73 15.16 -1.12
C ASP A 280 1.49 14.83 -1.97
N LEU A 281 1.65 13.96 -2.97
CA LEU A 281 0.53 13.46 -3.78
C LEU A 281 -0.50 12.70 -2.93
N MET A 282 -0.05 11.92 -1.95
CA MET A 282 -0.92 11.24 -0.99
C MET A 282 -1.69 12.25 -0.12
N LEU A 283 -1.02 13.26 0.43
CA LEU A 283 -1.66 14.30 1.24
C LEU A 283 -2.72 15.05 0.44
N GLU A 284 -2.41 15.43 -0.80
CA GLU A 284 -3.38 16.09 -1.67
C GLU A 284 -4.56 15.18 -2.02
N ALA A 285 -4.35 13.87 -2.21
CA ALA A 285 -5.43 12.92 -2.42
C ALA A 285 -6.33 12.76 -1.19
N LEU A 286 -5.75 12.83 0.01
CA LEU A 286 -6.51 12.81 1.26
C LEU A 286 -7.32 14.09 1.49
N ASP A 287 -6.77 15.27 1.16
CA ASP A 287 -7.42 16.56 1.40
C ASP A 287 -8.48 16.89 0.35
N HIS A 288 -8.16 16.68 -0.94
CA HIS A 288 -8.98 17.16 -2.05
C HIS A 288 -9.63 16.01 -2.85
N GLY A 289 -9.25 14.77 -2.58
CA GLY A 289 -9.67 13.63 -3.39
C GLY A 289 -9.10 13.68 -4.81
N PRO A 290 -9.76 13.03 -5.78
CA PRO A 290 -9.24 12.93 -7.14
C PRO A 290 -9.30 14.23 -7.95
N GLU A 291 -10.04 15.23 -7.50
CA GLU A 291 -10.19 16.52 -8.19
C GLU A 291 -9.13 17.55 -7.78
N GLY A 292 -8.30 17.23 -6.78
CA GLY A 292 -7.25 18.14 -6.27
C GLY A 292 -6.15 18.42 -7.30
N ALA A 293 -5.58 19.64 -7.20
CA ALA A 293 -4.39 20.00 -7.98
C ALA A 293 -3.14 19.50 -7.25
N TYR A 294 -2.32 18.69 -7.94
CA TYR A 294 -1.09 18.15 -7.36
C TYR A 294 0.10 19.09 -7.54
N ARG A 295 0.88 19.29 -6.48
CA ARG A 295 2.05 20.19 -6.48
C ARG A 295 3.15 19.66 -7.40
N ALA A 296 3.59 20.52 -8.32
CA ALA A 296 4.54 20.17 -9.34
C ALA A 296 6.02 20.17 -8.88
N ASN A 297 6.34 20.88 -7.78
CA ASN A 297 7.73 21.22 -7.43
C ASN A 297 8.28 20.49 -6.20
N THR A 298 7.57 19.49 -5.69
CA THR A 298 8.03 18.72 -4.53
C THR A 298 9.37 18.02 -4.83
N PRO A 299 10.36 18.13 -3.95
CA PRO A 299 11.61 17.40 -4.10
C PRO A 299 11.39 15.89 -4.20
N HIS A 300 12.27 15.20 -4.90
CA HIS A 300 12.24 13.75 -5.01
C HIS A 300 13.33 13.11 -4.15
N VAL A 301 13.16 11.84 -3.80
CA VAL A 301 14.23 11.03 -3.19
C VAL A 301 15.18 10.60 -4.29
N THR A 302 16.46 10.97 -4.14
CA THR A 302 17.53 10.46 -5.00
C THR A 302 17.99 9.12 -4.44
N GLY A 303 17.99 8.10 -5.27
CA GLY A 303 18.50 6.80 -4.91
C GLY A 303 17.43 5.71 -4.94
N ARG A 304 17.92 4.50 -4.90
CA ARG A 304 17.18 3.26 -4.98
C ARG A 304 17.56 2.38 -3.81
N VAL A 305 16.61 1.58 -3.34
CA VAL A 305 16.89 0.57 -2.31
C VAL A 305 17.37 -0.73 -2.96
N LEU A 306 16.73 -1.10 -4.07
CA LEU A 306 17.02 -2.35 -4.76
C LEU A 306 18.00 -2.13 -5.90
N PRO A 307 18.97 -3.05 -6.13
CA PRO A 307 19.79 -3.00 -7.32
C PRO A 307 18.92 -3.18 -8.56
N PHE A 308 19.19 -2.39 -9.59
CA PHE A 308 18.43 -2.47 -10.84
C PHE A 308 18.86 -3.68 -11.66
N TRP A 309 17.98 -4.66 -11.81
CA TRP A 309 18.14 -5.79 -12.74
C TRP A 309 17.04 -5.87 -13.80
N GLY A 310 16.16 -4.88 -13.83
CA GLY A 310 15.11 -4.78 -14.82
C GLY A 310 15.56 -4.06 -16.08
N LYS A 311 15.06 -4.43 -17.26
CA LYS A 311 15.14 -3.58 -18.44
C LYS A 311 14.24 -2.38 -18.19
N ILE A 312 14.78 -1.15 -18.20
CA ILE A 312 13.96 0.05 -18.36
C ILE A 312 13.13 -0.21 -19.62
N GLY A 313 11.81 -0.38 -19.46
CA GLY A 313 10.96 -0.74 -20.56
C GLY A 313 11.17 0.28 -21.67
N LYS A 314 11.44 -0.16 -22.90
CA LYS A 314 11.65 0.69 -24.07
C LYS A 314 10.52 1.69 -24.34
N ASN A 315 9.46 1.67 -23.54
CA ASN A 315 8.29 2.54 -23.61
C ASN A 315 8.39 3.83 -22.77
N ALA A 316 9.51 4.10 -22.10
CA ALA A 316 9.71 5.38 -21.41
C ALA A 316 9.89 6.58 -22.34
N LYS A 317 10.04 6.36 -23.66
CA LYS A 317 10.27 7.44 -24.66
C LYS A 317 9.06 7.84 -25.50
N ASN A 318 7.92 7.17 -25.43
CA ASN A 318 6.76 7.45 -26.30
C ASN A 318 5.54 8.00 -25.53
N GLY A 319 5.74 8.90 -24.61
CA GLY A 319 4.70 9.67 -23.95
C GLY A 319 4.57 11.10 -24.51
N LYS A 320 4.91 11.31 -25.78
CA LYS A 320 4.56 12.54 -26.51
C LYS A 320 3.73 12.14 -27.74
N LYS A 321 2.43 12.07 -27.52
CA LYS A 321 1.37 12.48 -28.45
C LYS A 321 0.04 12.41 -27.71
#